data_a35a500a650b914cd0f2d7fd2bf902fb
#
_entry.id   a35a500a650b914cd0f2d7fd2bf902fb
#
_cell.length_a   1.000
_cell.length_b   1.000
_cell.length_c   1.000
_cell.angle_alpha   90.00
_cell.angle_beta   90.00
_cell.angle_gamma   90.00
#
_symmetry.space_group_name_H-M   'P 1'
#
loop_
_entity.id
_entity.type
_entity.pdbx_description
1 polymer ?
#
loop_
_entity_poly.entity_id
_entity_poly.type
_entity_poly.pdbx_seq_one_letter_code
_entity_poly.pdbx_strand_id
1 'polypeptide(L)'
;NETYWGDIDYLFVDMPPGTGDVPLTVFQSLPVDGIVIVTSPQELVSMIVSKAVNMANLMNIPVIGLVENMSYVKCPDCGRELHVFGKSKAEEVCAKYDIPLLARMPIDERLASLIDHGVIELMENDYLESTADAVVEFCDK
;
A
#
# COMPACT_ATOMS: atom_id res chain seq x y z
N ASN A 1 10.95 -23.91 -3.19
CA ASN A 1 10.82 -24.99 -2.19
C ASN A 1 12.13 -25.25 -1.41
N GLU A 2 13.09 -24.33 -1.50
CA GLU A 2 14.40 -24.45 -0.82
C GLU A 2 14.66 -23.29 0.16
N THR A 3 13.67 -22.42 0.38
CA THR A 3 13.79 -21.31 1.31
C THR A 3 13.25 -21.75 2.68
N TYR A 4 14.10 -21.64 3.69
CA TYR A 4 13.71 -21.84 5.10
C TYR A 4 13.38 -20.47 5.70
N TRP A 5 12.13 -20.25 6.02
CA TRP A 5 11.65 -18.96 6.54
C TRP A 5 11.84 -18.79 8.06
N GLY A 6 12.02 -19.90 8.79
CA GLY A 6 12.08 -19.89 10.26
C GLY A 6 10.73 -19.55 10.90
N ASP A 7 10.78 -19.04 12.13
CA ASP A 7 9.62 -18.49 12.82
C ASP A 7 9.47 -17.02 12.42
N ILE A 8 8.50 -16.73 11.55
CA ILE A 8 8.14 -15.38 11.12
C ILE A 8 6.67 -15.13 11.44
N ASP A 9 6.35 -13.94 11.94
CA ASP A 9 4.98 -13.53 12.23
C ASP A 9 4.26 -13.03 10.98
N TYR A 10 4.97 -12.28 10.11
CA TYR A 10 4.41 -11.69 8.90
C TYR A 10 5.32 -11.91 7.70
N LEU A 11 4.72 -12.23 6.56
CA LEU A 11 5.39 -12.29 5.26
C LEU A 11 4.72 -11.31 4.29
N PHE A 12 5.46 -10.29 3.88
CA PHE A 12 5.02 -9.35 2.87
C PHE A 12 5.55 -9.77 1.50
N VAL A 13 4.66 -9.79 0.52
CA VAL A 13 5.00 -10.09 -0.87
C VAL A 13 4.74 -8.83 -1.70
N ASP A 14 5.83 -8.17 -2.14
CA ASP A 14 5.75 -7.07 -3.08
C ASP A 14 5.49 -7.60 -4.50
N MET A 15 4.42 -7.11 -5.11
CA MET A 15 3.97 -7.59 -6.43
C MET A 15 4.18 -6.52 -7.50
N PRO A 16 4.46 -6.93 -8.75
CA PRO A 16 4.52 -5.99 -9.86
C PRO A 16 3.17 -5.29 -10.06
N PRO A 17 3.16 -4.10 -10.68
CA PRO A 17 1.94 -3.35 -10.91
C PRO A 17 0.97 -4.09 -11.85
N GLY A 18 -0.31 -3.89 -11.61
CA GLY A 18 -1.38 -4.43 -12.44
C GLY A 18 -2.05 -5.68 -11.88
N THR A 19 -2.94 -6.25 -12.68
CA THR A 19 -3.77 -7.41 -12.34
C THR A 19 -3.53 -8.58 -13.32
N GLY A 20 -2.29 -8.73 -13.76
CA GLY A 20 -1.88 -9.77 -14.71
C GLY A 20 -1.61 -11.13 -14.07
N ASP A 21 -0.85 -11.96 -14.77
CA ASP A 21 -0.61 -13.36 -14.39
C ASP A 21 0.17 -13.51 -13.07
N VAL A 22 1.05 -12.56 -12.73
CA VAL A 22 1.88 -12.66 -11.51
C VAL A 22 1.06 -12.56 -10.25
N PRO A 23 0.21 -11.53 -10.04
CA PRO A 23 -0.72 -11.50 -8.91
C PRO A 23 -1.62 -12.73 -8.82
N LEU A 24 -2.16 -13.18 -9.95
CA LEU A 24 -2.99 -14.39 -9.98
C LEU A 24 -2.22 -15.64 -9.52
N THR A 25 -0.97 -15.79 -9.97
CA THR A 25 -0.11 -16.91 -9.55
C THR A 25 0.19 -16.87 -8.07
N VAL A 26 0.48 -15.69 -7.51
CA VAL A 26 0.70 -15.52 -6.06
C VAL A 26 -0.55 -15.92 -5.29
N PHE A 27 -1.72 -15.41 -5.65
CA PHE A 27 -2.99 -15.70 -4.97
C PHE A 27 -3.42 -17.17 -5.07
N GLN A 28 -3.03 -17.87 -6.13
CA GLN A 28 -3.30 -19.30 -6.30
C GLN A 28 -2.28 -20.21 -5.59
N SER A 29 -1.07 -19.70 -5.36
CA SER A 29 0.04 -20.52 -4.88
C SER A 29 0.39 -20.31 -3.41
N LEU A 30 0.00 -19.16 -2.85
CA LEU A 30 0.27 -18.79 -1.46
C LEU A 30 -1.04 -18.61 -0.69
N PRO A 31 -1.06 -18.99 0.58
CA PRO A 31 -2.18 -18.72 1.48
C PRO A 31 -2.16 -17.24 1.90
N VAL A 32 -2.62 -16.35 1.03
CA VAL A 32 -2.64 -14.91 1.29
C VAL A 32 -3.81 -14.56 2.20
N ASP A 33 -3.53 -14.00 3.37
CA ASP A 33 -4.54 -13.59 4.36
C ASP A 33 -5.28 -12.32 3.94
N GLY A 34 -4.58 -11.37 3.31
CA GLY A 34 -5.18 -10.13 2.83
C GLY A 34 -4.23 -9.33 1.95
N ILE A 35 -4.74 -8.27 1.35
CA ILE A 35 -3.94 -7.35 0.53
C ILE A 35 -4.06 -5.90 0.98
N VAL A 36 -2.94 -5.17 0.89
CA VAL A 36 -2.90 -3.71 0.96
C VAL A 36 -2.70 -3.19 -0.45
N ILE A 37 -3.59 -2.31 -0.91
CA ILE A 37 -3.49 -1.70 -2.24
C ILE A 37 -2.68 -0.41 -2.10
N VAL A 38 -1.59 -0.29 -2.86
CA VAL A 38 -0.77 0.92 -2.91
C VAL A 38 -1.02 1.66 -4.21
N THR A 39 -1.25 2.95 -4.13
CA THR A 39 -1.53 3.81 -5.27
C THR A 39 -0.88 5.19 -5.13
N SER A 40 -0.95 6.01 -6.17
CA SER A 40 -0.52 7.42 -6.17
C SER A 40 -1.68 8.32 -6.61
N PRO A 41 -1.69 9.64 -6.31
CA PRO A 41 -2.82 10.53 -6.55
C PRO A 41 -2.95 10.95 -8.04
N GLN A 42 -2.97 10.00 -8.97
CA GLN A 42 -3.13 10.25 -10.40
C GLN A 42 -4.56 9.92 -10.88
N GLU A 43 -4.98 10.47 -12.02
CA GLU A 43 -6.36 10.31 -12.53
C GLU A 43 -6.82 8.85 -12.75
N LEU A 44 -5.88 7.96 -13.08
CA LEU A 44 -6.18 6.55 -13.34
C LEU A 44 -6.33 5.68 -12.08
N VAL A 45 -6.14 6.25 -10.90
CA VAL A 45 -6.20 5.53 -9.62
C VAL A 45 -7.49 4.75 -9.44
N SER A 46 -8.63 5.38 -9.73
CA SER A 46 -9.93 4.70 -9.54
C SER A 46 -10.06 3.43 -10.39
N MET A 47 -9.48 3.43 -11.60
CA MET A 47 -9.50 2.25 -12.47
C MET A 47 -8.54 1.15 -11.97
N ILE A 48 -7.35 1.53 -11.52
CA ILE A 48 -6.34 0.58 -11.01
C ILE A 48 -6.85 -0.08 -9.73
N VAL A 49 -7.33 0.73 -8.79
CA VAL A 49 -7.91 0.23 -7.52
C VAL A 49 -9.13 -0.65 -7.78
N SER A 50 -10.04 -0.24 -8.70
CA SER A 50 -11.19 -1.06 -9.10
C SER A 50 -10.79 -2.45 -9.57
N LYS A 51 -9.76 -2.53 -10.42
CA LYS A 51 -9.28 -3.82 -10.94
C LYS A 51 -8.69 -4.69 -9.81
N ALA A 52 -7.89 -4.08 -8.92
CA ALA A 52 -7.28 -4.79 -7.79
C ALA A 52 -8.36 -5.33 -6.82
N VAL A 53 -9.32 -4.50 -6.44
CA VAL A 53 -10.44 -4.90 -5.56
C VAL A 53 -11.29 -6.00 -6.21
N ASN A 54 -11.63 -5.86 -7.50
CA ASN A 54 -12.41 -6.88 -8.20
C ASN A 54 -11.66 -8.22 -8.28
N MET A 55 -10.35 -8.18 -8.53
CA MET A 55 -9.52 -9.39 -8.55
C MET A 55 -9.46 -10.05 -7.18
N ALA A 56 -9.23 -9.28 -6.13
CA ALA A 56 -9.21 -9.78 -4.75
C ALA A 56 -10.55 -10.45 -4.39
N ASN A 57 -11.67 -9.81 -4.72
CA ASN A 57 -13.01 -10.34 -4.52
C ASN A 57 -13.26 -11.66 -5.28
N LEU A 58 -12.80 -11.75 -6.54
CA LEU A 58 -12.91 -12.98 -7.33
C LEU A 58 -12.12 -14.14 -6.74
N MET A 59 -11.00 -13.83 -6.06
CA MET A 59 -10.13 -14.80 -5.40
C MET A 59 -10.52 -15.04 -3.94
N ASN A 60 -11.57 -14.37 -3.42
CA ASN A 60 -11.98 -14.38 -2.02
C ASN A 60 -10.87 -13.95 -1.05
N ILE A 61 -10.05 -12.99 -1.47
CA ILE A 61 -8.98 -12.42 -0.64
C ILE A 61 -9.46 -11.08 -0.10
N PRO A 62 -9.43 -10.87 1.23
CA PRO A 62 -9.81 -9.59 1.83
C PRO A 62 -8.88 -8.44 1.41
N VAL A 63 -9.46 -7.26 1.25
CA VAL A 63 -8.69 -6.02 1.09
C VAL A 63 -8.62 -5.33 2.44
N ILE A 64 -7.42 -5.30 3.04
CA ILE A 64 -7.16 -4.65 4.34
C ILE A 64 -7.37 -3.14 4.23
N GLY A 65 -6.92 -2.55 3.13
CA GLY A 65 -7.15 -1.15 2.83
C GLY A 65 -6.26 -0.60 1.72
N LEU A 66 -6.25 0.73 1.61
CA LEU A 66 -5.52 1.46 0.60
C LEU A 66 -4.50 2.40 1.24
N VAL A 67 -3.28 2.44 0.69
CA VAL A 67 -2.24 3.43 0.99
C VAL A 67 -2.02 4.30 -0.23
N GLU A 68 -2.11 5.61 -0.06
CA GLU A 68 -1.78 6.57 -1.13
C GLU A 68 -0.35 7.06 -0.96
N ASN A 69 0.56 6.59 -1.81
CA ASN A 69 1.95 7.04 -1.85
C ASN A 69 2.08 8.30 -2.71
N MET A 70 3.08 9.13 -2.45
CA MET A 70 3.34 10.40 -3.15
C MET A 70 2.14 11.37 -3.11
N SER A 71 1.38 11.36 -2.02
CA SER A 71 0.12 12.09 -1.88
C SER A 71 0.33 13.62 -1.89
N TYR A 72 1.41 14.09 -1.29
CA TYR A 72 1.74 15.51 -1.16
C TYR A 72 3.24 15.73 -0.96
N VAL A 73 3.67 16.98 -1.11
CA VAL A 73 4.99 17.46 -0.68
C VAL A 73 4.78 18.38 0.51
N LYS A 74 5.54 18.20 1.58
CA LYS A 74 5.53 19.10 2.73
C LYS A 74 6.51 20.25 2.49
N CYS A 75 6.01 21.49 2.48
CA CYS A 75 6.85 22.67 2.33
C CYS A 75 7.85 22.76 3.49
N PRO A 76 9.17 22.84 3.22
CA PRO A 76 10.18 22.88 4.28
C PRO A 76 10.11 24.16 5.13
N ASP A 77 9.63 25.28 4.58
CA ASP A 77 9.61 26.57 5.27
C ASP A 77 8.38 26.73 6.19
N CYS A 78 7.21 26.27 5.77
CA CYS A 78 5.96 26.52 6.48
C CYS A 78 5.15 25.27 6.81
N GLY A 79 5.62 24.08 6.44
CA GLY A 79 4.93 22.81 6.71
C GLY A 79 3.63 22.57 5.91
N ARG A 80 3.24 23.48 5.02
CA ARG A 80 2.03 23.35 4.20
C ARG A 80 2.16 22.18 3.23
N GLU A 81 1.09 21.41 3.10
CA GLU A 81 1.00 20.35 2.11
C GLU A 81 0.70 20.91 0.71
N LEU A 82 1.49 20.46 -0.25
CA LEU A 82 1.36 20.83 -1.67
C LEU A 82 1.01 19.58 -2.47
N HIS A 83 -0.18 19.55 -3.04
CA HIS A 83 -0.66 18.41 -3.83
C HIS A 83 -0.22 18.58 -5.29
N VAL A 84 1.01 18.11 -5.59
CA VAL A 84 1.64 18.29 -6.92
C VAL A 84 0.95 17.53 -8.05
N PHE A 85 0.21 16.47 -7.72
CA PHE A 85 -0.59 15.68 -8.66
C PHE A 85 -2.08 16.06 -8.65
N GLY A 86 -2.45 17.18 -8.02
CA GLY A 86 -3.83 17.61 -7.85
C GLY A 86 -4.50 17.01 -6.61
N LYS A 87 -5.82 17.15 -6.54
CA LYS A 87 -6.59 16.61 -5.41
C LYS A 87 -6.66 15.10 -5.47
N SER A 88 -6.34 14.45 -4.36
CA SER A 88 -6.52 13.01 -4.20
C SER A 88 -7.98 12.59 -4.40
N LYS A 89 -8.17 11.45 -5.05
CA LYS A 89 -9.46 10.76 -5.18
C LYS A 89 -9.51 9.49 -4.32
N ALA A 90 -8.50 9.26 -3.49
CA ALA A 90 -8.39 8.04 -2.69
C ALA A 90 -9.60 7.85 -1.76
N GLU A 91 -10.05 8.92 -1.09
CA GLU A 91 -11.23 8.85 -0.21
C GLU A 91 -12.51 8.46 -0.97
N GLU A 92 -12.73 9.05 -2.16
CA GLU A 92 -13.89 8.74 -3.00
C GLU A 92 -13.87 7.26 -3.44
N VAL A 93 -12.68 6.76 -3.79
CA VAL A 93 -12.48 5.37 -4.22
C VAL A 93 -12.64 4.43 -3.04
N CYS A 94 -12.08 4.74 -1.88
CA CYS A 94 -12.24 3.96 -0.66
C CYS A 94 -13.71 3.85 -0.25
N ALA A 95 -14.44 4.97 -0.26
CA ALA A 95 -15.86 4.98 0.05
C ALA A 95 -16.70 4.15 -0.95
N LYS A 96 -16.33 4.17 -2.23
CA LYS A 96 -17.03 3.40 -3.28
C LYS A 96 -16.92 1.89 -3.09
N TYR A 97 -15.78 1.40 -2.59
CA TYR A 97 -15.50 -0.03 -2.43
C TYR A 97 -15.59 -0.51 -0.98
N ASP A 98 -15.98 0.37 -0.07
CA ASP A 98 -16.06 0.09 1.37
C ASP A 98 -14.76 -0.46 1.94
N ILE A 99 -13.64 0.17 1.56
CA ILE A 99 -12.30 -0.15 2.06
C ILE A 99 -11.72 1.06 2.79
N PRO A 100 -10.95 0.87 3.88
CA PRO A 100 -10.35 1.98 4.59
C PRO A 100 -9.17 2.61 3.82
N LEU A 101 -9.02 3.92 3.92
CA LEU A 101 -7.79 4.63 3.58
C LEU A 101 -6.86 4.55 4.78
N LEU A 102 -5.81 3.73 4.69
CA LEU A 102 -4.91 3.43 5.81
C LEU A 102 -3.89 4.54 6.04
N ALA A 103 -3.28 5.04 4.97
CA ALA A 103 -2.27 6.08 5.06
C ALA A 103 -2.16 6.93 3.80
N ARG A 104 -1.61 8.14 3.98
CA ARG A 104 -1.12 9.01 2.91
C ARG A 104 0.34 9.32 3.16
N MET A 105 1.20 8.93 2.23
CA MET A 105 2.63 9.17 2.33
C MET A 105 3.04 10.40 1.52
N PRO A 106 3.90 11.25 2.06
CA PRO A 106 4.46 12.37 1.31
C PRO A 106 5.46 11.89 0.26
N ILE A 107 5.78 12.78 -0.68
CA ILE A 107 7.02 12.69 -1.44
C ILE A 107 8.13 13.16 -0.49
N ASP A 108 9.01 12.24 -0.10
CA ASP A 108 10.07 12.47 0.87
C ASP A 108 11.41 12.05 0.25
N GLU A 109 12.28 13.04 0.01
CA GLU A 109 13.62 12.82 -0.57
C GLU A 109 14.51 12.00 0.37
N ARG A 110 14.37 12.17 1.69
CA ARG A 110 15.13 11.42 2.68
C ARG A 110 14.76 9.94 2.63
N LEU A 111 13.46 9.62 2.53
CA LEU A 111 12.98 8.25 2.38
C LEU A 111 13.55 7.61 1.10
N ALA A 112 13.48 8.31 -0.03
CA ALA A 112 14.03 7.83 -1.29
C ALA A 112 15.54 7.55 -1.19
N SER A 113 16.29 8.46 -0.58
CA SER A 113 17.75 8.30 -0.36
C SER A 113 18.08 7.08 0.51
N LEU A 114 17.35 6.85 1.59
CA LEU A 114 17.58 5.69 2.47
C LEU A 114 17.25 4.36 1.77
N ILE A 115 16.22 4.35 0.93
CA ILE A 115 15.88 3.18 0.11
C ILE A 115 17.00 2.88 -0.89
N ASP A 116 17.51 3.89 -1.59
CA ASP A 116 18.62 3.73 -2.56
C ASP A 116 19.90 3.20 -1.91
N HIS A 117 20.14 3.51 -0.64
CA HIS A 117 21.28 3.00 0.13
C HIS A 117 20.98 1.65 0.83
N GLY A 118 19.76 1.13 0.77
CA GLY A 118 19.37 -0.14 1.39
C GLY A 118 19.35 -0.09 2.93
N VAL A 119 19.07 1.07 3.50
CA VAL A 119 19.06 1.32 4.96
C VAL A 119 17.76 2.01 5.40
N ILE A 120 16.63 1.57 4.85
CA ILE A 120 15.32 2.15 5.12
C ILE A 120 14.94 2.09 6.61
N GLU A 121 15.46 1.11 7.34
CA GLU A 121 15.25 0.94 8.78
C GLU A 121 15.77 2.09 9.63
N LEU A 122 16.62 2.97 9.07
CA LEU A 122 17.08 4.20 9.72
C LEU A 122 16.08 5.35 9.57
N MET A 123 14.98 5.15 8.87
CA MET A 123 13.95 6.16 8.71
C MET A 123 13.03 6.21 9.93
N GLU A 124 13.15 7.28 10.70
CA GLU A 124 12.21 7.59 11.78
C GLU A 124 11.05 8.40 11.22
N ASN A 125 9.89 7.77 11.08
CA ASN A 125 8.64 8.41 10.66
C ASN A 125 7.43 7.57 11.11
N ASP A 126 6.24 8.17 11.04
CA ASP A 126 4.95 7.60 11.40
C ASP A 126 4.03 7.36 10.18
N TYR A 127 4.56 7.47 8.96
CA TYR A 127 3.75 7.47 7.74
C TYR A 127 2.89 6.22 7.57
N LEU A 128 3.36 5.07 8.03
CA LEU A 128 2.69 3.78 7.89
C LEU A 128 2.27 3.15 9.22
N GLU A 129 2.33 3.88 10.34
CA GLU A 129 1.96 3.36 11.66
C GLU A 129 0.52 2.84 11.67
N SER A 130 -0.43 3.65 11.18
CA SER A 130 -1.83 3.24 11.05
C SER A 130 -2.05 2.06 10.10
N THR A 131 -1.18 1.90 9.10
CA THR A 131 -1.22 0.75 8.20
C THR A 131 -0.71 -0.50 8.89
N ALA A 132 0.37 -0.40 9.67
CA ALA A 132 0.91 -1.51 10.44
C ALA A 132 -0.10 -1.98 11.49
N ASP A 133 -0.71 -1.05 12.24
CA ASP A 133 -1.77 -1.37 13.21
C ASP A 133 -2.95 -2.09 12.56
N ALA A 134 -3.39 -1.63 11.40
CA ALA A 134 -4.50 -2.25 10.66
C ALA A 134 -4.16 -3.68 10.19
N VAL A 135 -2.91 -3.93 9.77
CA VAL A 135 -2.44 -5.29 9.39
C VAL A 135 -2.42 -6.20 10.61
N VAL A 136 -1.86 -5.76 11.73
CA VAL A 136 -1.81 -6.53 12.98
C VAL A 136 -3.23 -6.86 13.45
N GLU A 137 -4.11 -5.85 13.56
CA GLU A 137 -5.51 -6.07 13.96
C GLU A 137 -6.26 -7.01 13.03
N PHE A 138 -5.93 -7.00 11.74
CA PHE A 138 -6.55 -7.89 10.76
C PHE A 138 -6.08 -9.34 10.94
N CYS A 139 -4.79 -9.57 11.19
CA CYS A 139 -4.21 -10.90 11.35
C CYS A 139 -4.55 -11.54 12.72
N ASP A 140 -4.85 -10.74 13.75
CA ASP A 140 -5.20 -11.22 15.09
C ASP A 140 -6.67 -11.70 15.20
N LYS A 141 -7.46 -11.58 14.13
CA LYS A 141 -8.88 -12.02 14.07
C LYS A 141 -9.01 -13.44 13.57
#